data_d09b3d352d34e5140e831a360e845948
#
_entry.id   d09b3d352d34e5140e831a360e845948
#
_cell.length_a   1.000
_cell.length_b   1.000
_cell.length_c   1.000
_cell.angle_alpha   90.00
_cell.angle_beta   90.00
_cell.angle_gamma   90.00
#
_symmetry.space_group_name_H-M   'P 1'
#
loop_
_entity.id
_entity.type
_entity.pdbx_description
1 polymer ?
#
loop_
_entity_poly.entity_id
_entity_poly.type
_entity_poly.pdbx_seq_one_letter_code
_entity_poly.pdbx_strand_id
1 'polypeptide(L)'
;MMRLLCLSNGHGEDVIALRILQELQKHPNAPELAALPLVGEGRAYSQLGIPIIGTVQTMPSGGFIYMEGRQLMRDLRGGLLQLTWSQFKAVRRWSKRGGVILAVGDIVPLLFAGLSGAPYAFVGTAKSEYYVRDEAGELPNRSWGETWSGSVYYPWERWLMSRRRCKAVFPRDRLTTETLQKWSIPAFDLGNPMMDGIAPEHPAPIFYETDAELKEMQRSLVVTLLPGSRVPEAYENWQKIVQATDGFLDTFTERKLLFLGAIAPAVNLDPLRETLQGYGWCQQSLAAMTLNLQFEDENAIALTKKNATLILTQNDYNLCLLKGDCGIAMAGTATEQFVGLGKPAIAIPGNGPQYNPIFAEAQTRLLGPSLLLVEQPGKVASTVQQLLRDPDWLQLIADNGFQRMGKPGAAKRIAECLMERFEEFKATDRFYQNPQ
;
A
#
# COMPACT_ATOMS: atom_id res chain seq x y z
N MET A 1 -8.65 -30.23 -12.17
CA MET A 1 -7.83 -29.13 -11.63
C MET A 1 -8.67 -27.87 -11.56
N MET A 2 -8.55 -27.07 -10.51
CA MET A 2 -9.25 -25.77 -10.43
C MET A 2 -8.56 -24.76 -11.34
N ARG A 3 -9.34 -23.88 -12.00
CA ARG A 3 -8.82 -22.79 -12.82
C ARG A 3 -9.18 -21.48 -12.15
N LEU A 4 -8.23 -20.58 -11.99
CA LEU A 4 -8.42 -19.27 -11.35
C LEU A 4 -7.95 -18.16 -12.28
N LEU A 5 -8.83 -17.19 -12.51
CA LEU A 5 -8.53 -15.95 -13.22
C LEU A 5 -8.41 -14.81 -12.21
N CYS A 6 -7.26 -14.17 -12.18
CA CYS A 6 -7.05 -12.94 -11.39
C CYS A 6 -7.35 -11.71 -12.25
N LEU A 7 -8.16 -10.80 -11.72
CA LEU A 7 -8.44 -9.48 -12.29
C LEU A 7 -7.82 -8.44 -11.37
N SER A 8 -7.03 -7.52 -11.88
CA SER A 8 -6.40 -6.44 -11.12
C SER A 8 -6.54 -5.09 -11.83
N ASN A 9 -6.39 -3.99 -11.09
CA ASN A 9 -6.73 -2.66 -11.59
C ASN A 9 -5.51 -1.74 -11.78
N GLY A 10 -4.28 -2.27 -11.74
CA GLY A 10 -3.06 -1.48 -11.96
C GLY A 10 -1.91 -1.80 -11.00
N HIS A 11 -0.87 -0.99 -11.02
CA HIS A 11 0.44 -1.31 -10.43
C HIS A 11 0.43 -1.75 -8.96
N GLY A 12 -0.28 -1.06 -8.07
CA GLY A 12 -0.35 -1.43 -6.66
C GLY A 12 -1.15 -2.70 -6.43
N GLU A 13 -2.28 -2.81 -7.11
CA GLU A 13 -3.17 -3.97 -7.08
C GLU A 13 -2.53 -5.19 -7.71
N ASP A 14 -1.72 -5.00 -8.77
CA ASP A 14 -0.97 -6.08 -9.40
C ASP A 14 0.03 -6.72 -8.41
N VAL A 15 0.72 -5.91 -7.60
CA VAL A 15 1.64 -6.41 -6.56
C VAL A 15 0.90 -7.23 -5.51
N ILE A 16 -0.25 -6.75 -5.03
CA ILE A 16 -1.09 -7.47 -4.07
C ILE A 16 -1.58 -8.79 -4.68
N ALA A 17 -2.10 -8.72 -5.90
CA ALA A 17 -2.56 -9.91 -6.62
C ALA A 17 -1.45 -10.94 -6.79
N LEU A 18 -0.25 -10.50 -7.21
CA LEU A 18 0.91 -11.37 -7.40
C LEU A 18 1.32 -12.11 -6.13
N ARG A 19 1.36 -11.43 -4.99
CA ARG A 19 1.67 -12.06 -3.71
C ARG A 19 0.70 -13.20 -3.39
N ILE A 20 -0.60 -12.99 -3.62
CA ILE A 20 -1.62 -14.03 -3.42
C ILE A 20 -1.45 -15.18 -4.42
N LEU A 21 -1.18 -14.87 -5.70
CA LEU A 21 -0.99 -15.89 -6.73
C LEU A 21 0.27 -16.72 -6.50
N GLN A 22 1.35 -16.12 -5.99
CA GLN A 22 2.56 -16.85 -5.60
C GLN A 22 2.30 -17.85 -4.48
N GLU A 23 1.48 -17.48 -3.49
CA GLU A 23 1.09 -18.41 -2.42
C GLU A 23 0.17 -19.52 -2.94
N LEU A 24 -0.73 -19.21 -3.87
CA LEU A 24 -1.55 -20.22 -4.56
C LEU A 24 -0.72 -21.19 -5.40
N GLN A 25 0.38 -20.75 -6.02
CA GLN A 25 1.31 -21.63 -6.75
C GLN A 25 2.03 -22.62 -5.84
N LYS A 26 2.28 -22.26 -4.58
CA LYS A 26 2.91 -23.12 -3.58
C LYS A 26 1.94 -24.14 -2.96
N HIS A 27 0.63 -23.95 -3.17
CA HIS A 27 -0.38 -24.83 -2.57
C HIS A 27 -0.33 -26.23 -3.15
N PRO A 28 -0.50 -27.33 -2.35
CA PRO A 28 -0.47 -28.71 -2.84
C PRO A 28 -1.45 -28.98 -3.97
N ASN A 29 -2.62 -28.34 -3.94
CA ASN A 29 -3.66 -28.41 -4.97
C ASN A 29 -3.66 -27.13 -5.83
N ALA A 30 -2.48 -26.60 -6.18
CA ALA A 30 -2.36 -25.36 -6.93
C ALA A 30 -3.31 -25.29 -8.13
N PRO A 31 -4.07 -24.18 -8.29
CA PRO A 31 -4.94 -24.01 -9.45
C PRO A 31 -4.15 -23.66 -10.71
N GLU A 32 -4.73 -23.93 -11.88
CA GLU A 32 -4.26 -23.33 -13.14
C GLU A 32 -4.54 -21.83 -13.09
N LEU A 33 -3.50 -21.01 -13.10
CA LEU A 33 -3.59 -19.55 -12.96
C LEU A 33 -3.63 -18.86 -14.31
N ALA A 34 -4.42 -17.80 -14.40
CA ALA A 34 -4.39 -16.81 -15.47
C ALA A 34 -4.64 -15.42 -14.90
N ALA A 35 -4.19 -14.38 -15.57
CA ALA A 35 -4.40 -12.99 -15.15
C ALA A 35 -4.97 -12.15 -16.28
N LEU A 36 -5.71 -11.10 -15.90
CA LEU A 36 -6.12 -10.02 -16.77
C LEU A 36 -5.97 -8.70 -15.97
N PRO A 37 -4.85 -7.99 -16.13
CA PRO A 37 -4.75 -6.61 -15.65
C PRO A 37 -5.70 -5.75 -16.49
N LEU A 38 -6.66 -5.10 -15.83
CA LEU A 38 -7.65 -4.26 -16.50
C LEU A 38 -7.04 -2.96 -17.02
N VAL A 39 -5.98 -2.53 -16.36
CA VAL A 39 -5.13 -1.40 -16.72
C VAL A 39 -3.66 -1.81 -16.65
N GLY A 40 -2.83 -1.29 -17.57
CA GLY A 40 -1.42 -1.64 -17.64
C GLY A 40 -1.15 -2.85 -18.53
N GLU A 41 0.12 -3.22 -18.65
CA GLU A 41 0.60 -4.31 -19.54
C GLU A 41 0.73 -5.65 -18.81
N GLY A 42 0.61 -5.68 -17.50
CA GLY A 42 0.72 -6.89 -16.69
C GLY A 42 2.10 -7.55 -16.71
N ARG A 43 3.17 -6.77 -16.92
CA ARG A 43 4.57 -7.29 -17.00
C ARG A 43 4.93 -8.15 -15.80
N ALA A 44 4.45 -7.76 -14.61
CA ALA A 44 4.71 -8.48 -13.39
C ALA A 44 4.14 -9.91 -13.39
N TYR A 45 2.97 -10.14 -13.99
CA TYR A 45 2.41 -11.48 -14.16
C TYR A 45 3.23 -12.34 -15.12
N SER A 46 3.65 -11.75 -16.26
CA SER A 46 4.47 -12.44 -17.25
C SER A 46 5.83 -12.87 -16.69
N GLN A 47 6.44 -12.07 -15.83
CA GLN A 47 7.70 -12.40 -15.14
C GLN A 47 7.58 -13.63 -14.24
N LEU A 48 6.40 -13.90 -13.69
CA LEU A 48 6.10 -15.09 -12.88
C LEU A 48 5.53 -16.27 -13.69
N GLY A 49 5.54 -16.18 -15.01
CA GLY A 49 5.03 -17.23 -15.88
C GLY A 49 3.51 -17.39 -15.83
N ILE A 50 2.77 -16.38 -15.33
CA ILE A 50 1.31 -16.41 -15.29
C ILE A 50 0.76 -15.88 -16.62
N PRO A 51 0.00 -16.68 -17.39
CA PRO A 51 -0.51 -16.27 -18.68
C PRO A 51 -1.53 -15.14 -18.56
N ILE A 52 -1.36 -14.12 -19.40
CA ILE A 52 -2.32 -13.02 -19.53
C ILE A 52 -3.36 -13.39 -20.58
N ILE A 53 -4.64 -13.20 -20.24
CA ILE A 53 -5.75 -13.41 -21.17
C ILE A 53 -6.33 -12.07 -21.64
N GLY A 54 -6.85 -12.04 -22.88
CA GLY A 54 -7.51 -10.84 -23.41
C GLY A 54 -6.53 -9.74 -23.85
N THR A 55 -7.08 -8.55 -24.07
CA THR A 55 -6.31 -7.38 -24.50
C THR A 55 -5.91 -6.56 -23.29
N VAL A 56 -4.63 -6.22 -23.21
CA VAL A 56 -4.06 -5.35 -22.18
C VAL A 56 -3.49 -4.08 -22.83
N GLN A 57 -3.65 -2.94 -22.20
CA GLN A 57 -3.18 -1.66 -22.71
C GLN A 57 -2.92 -0.69 -21.57
N THR A 58 -1.86 0.10 -21.70
CA THR A 58 -1.59 1.21 -20.80
C THR A 58 -2.54 2.36 -21.11
N MET A 59 -3.22 2.92 -20.09
CA MET A 59 -4.07 4.09 -20.23
C MET A 59 -3.31 5.38 -19.90
N PRO A 60 -3.62 6.51 -20.54
CA PRO A 60 -2.99 7.79 -20.26
C PRO A 60 -3.08 8.25 -18.81
N SER A 61 -4.14 7.87 -18.09
CA SER A 61 -4.34 8.17 -16.66
C SER A 61 -3.56 7.25 -15.70
N GLY A 62 -3.01 6.13 -16.19
CA GLY A 62 -2.43 5.09 -15.35
C GLY A 62 -3.45 4.28 -14.54
N GLY A 63 -4.77 4.41 -14.82
CA GLY A 63 -5.82 3.56 -14.27
C GLY A 63 -6.54 4.06 -13.01
N PHE A 64 -6.36 5.31 -12.62
CA PHE A 64 -7.03 5.87 -11.43
C PHE A 64 -8.38 6.51 -11.79
N ILE A 65 -9.48 5.85 -11.41
CA ILE A 65 -10.86 6.31 -11.67
C ILE A 65 -11.23 7.53 -10.81
N TYR A 66 -10.54 7.78 -9.70
CA TYR A 66 -10.86 8.84 -8.74
C TYR A 66 -10.36 10.24 -9.11
N MET A 67 -9.71 10.42 -10.26
CA MET A 67 -9.07 11.69 -10.61
C MET A 67 -9.73 12.35 -11.80
N GLU A 68 -10.15 13.60 -11.61
CA GLU A 68 -10.60 14.64 -12.52
C GLU A 68 -11.27 14.21 -13.84
N GLY A 69 -12.48 14.71 -14.10
CA GLY A 69 -13.25 14.45 -15.32
C GLY A 69 -12.50 14.68 -16.64
N ARG A 70 -11.39 15.45 -16.62
CA ARG A 70 -10.50 15.66 -17.77
C ARG A 70 -9.67 14.43 -18.13
N GLN A 71 -9.22 13.66 -17.13
CA GLN A 71 -8.46 12.42 -17.36
C GLN A 71 -9.37 11.31 -17.89
N LEU A 72 -10.57 11.17 -17.33
CA LEU A 72 -11.58 10.25 -17.84
C LEU A 72 -11.94 10.53 -19.31
N MET A 73 -12.04 11.80 -19.69
CA MET A 73 -12.30 12.16 -21.10
C MET A 73 -11.14 11.81 -22.04
N ARG A 74 -9.89 11.86 -21.57
CA ARG A 74 -8.72 11.41 -22.35
C ARG A 74 -8.73 9.89 -22.51
N ASP A 75 -9.04 9.15 -21.46
CA ASP A 75 -9.10 7.68 -21.49
C ASP A 75 -10.26 7.19 -22.39
N LEU A 76 -11.41 7.87 -22.34
CA LEU A 76 -12.54 7.58 -23.25
C LEU A 76 -12.15 7.78 -24.72
N ARG A 77 -11.41 8.86 -25.03
CA ARG A 77 -10.88 9.11 -26.39
C ARG A 77 -9.77 8.11 -26.76
N GLY A 78 -9.03 7.59 -25.77
CA GLY A 78 -8.00 6.55 -25.93
C GLY A 78 -8.56 5.14 -26.16
N GLY A 79 -9.89 4.96 -26.25
CA GLY A 79 -10.50 3.66 -26.51
C GLY A 79 -10.87 2.85 -25.28
N LEU A 80 -10.98 3.49 -24.10
CA LEU A 80 -11.32 2.83 -22.83
C LEU A 80 -12.58 1.94 -22.96
N LEU A 81 -13.64 2.40 -23.63
CA LEU A 81 -14.88 1.62 -23.79
C LEU A 81 -14.67 0.36 -24.64
N GLN A 82 -13.87 0.44 -25.70
CA GLN A 82 -13.58 -0.71 -26.56
C GLN A 82 -12.72 -1.74 -25.82
N LEU A 83 -11.71 -1.26 -25.08
CA LEU A 83 -10.86 -2.10 -24.24
C LEU A 83 -11.70 -2.81 -23.17
N THR A 84 -12.49 -2.06 -22.40
CA THR A 84 -13.38 -2.58 -21.34
C THR A 84 -14.32 -3.66 -21.90
N TRP A 85 -14.92 -3.42 -23.07
CA TRP A 85 -15.82 -4.38 -23.70
C TRP A 85 -15.08 -5.64 -24.17
N SER A 86 -13.88 -5.51 -24.76
CA SER A 86 -13.07 -6.65 -25.18
C SER A 86 -12.61 -7.51 -23.99
N GLN A 87 -12.18 -6.85 -22.91
CA GLN A 87 -11.80 -7.51 -21.66
C GLN A 87 -12.99 -8.23 -21.02
N PHE A 88 -14.15 -7.58 -20.96
CA PHE A 88 -15.36 -8.22 -20.45
C PHE A 88 -15.76 -9.47 -21.24
N LYS A 89 -15.66 -9.43 -22.57
CA LYS A 89 -15.87 -10.61 -23.43
C LYS A 89 -14.85 -11.71 -23.12
N ALA A 90 -13.60 -11.37 -22.90
CA ALA A 90 -12.55 -12.33 -22.54
C ALA A 90 -12.86 -13.02 -21.20
N VAL A 91 -13.23 -12.26 -20.17
CA VAL A 91 -13.64 -12.77 -18.85
C VAL A 91 -14.85 -13.70 -18.98
N ARG A 92 -15.90 -13.30 -19.70
CA ARG A 92 -17.08 -14.16 -19.92
C ARG A 92 -16.78 -15.42 -20.70
N ARG A 93 -15.92 -15.36 -21.71
CA ARG A 93 -15.49 -16.54 -22.48
C ARG A 93 -14.70 -17.51 -21.61
N TRP A 94 -13.83 -16.96 -20.76
CA TRP A 94 -13.05 -17.73 -19.81
C TRP A 94 -13.96 -18.42 -18.77
N SER A 95 -14.93 -17.71 -18.20
CA SER A 95 -15.90 -18.21 -17.23
C SER A 95 -16.75 -19.37 -17.75
N LYS A 96 -17.17 -19.30 -19.03
CA LYS A 96 -17.94 -20.38 -19.68
C LYS A 96 -17.21 -21.72 -19.77
N ARG A 97 -15.88 -21.71 -19.68
CA ARG A 97 -15.05 -22.94 -19.67
C ARG A 97 -14.87 -23.53 -18.27
N GLY A 98 -15.57 -22.99 -17.27
CA GLY A 98 -15.42 -23.33 -15.86
C GLY A 98 -14.21 -22.65 -15.21
N GLY A 99 -14.31 -22.36 -13.93
CA GLY A 99 -13.25 -21.71 -13.15
C GLY A 99 -13.80 -20.71 -12.16
N VAL A 100 -12.92 -20.08 -11.41
CA VAL A 100 -13.23 -19.10 -10.37
C VAL A 100 -12.47 -17.81 -10.64
N ILE A 101 -12.96 -16.68 -10.12
CA ILE A 101 -12.35 -15.38 -10.34
C ILE A 101 -11.90 -14.79 -9.01
N LEU A 102 -10.68 -14.28 -8.97
CA LEU A 102 -10.16 -13.41 -7.92
C LEU A 102 -10.12 -11.97 -8.46
N ALA A 103 -10.94 -11.10 -7.91
CA ALA A 103 -10.94 -9.67 -8.24
C ALA A 103 -10.13 -8.91 -7.19
N VAL A 104 -9.12 -8.16 -7.60
CA VAL A 104 -8.23 -7.39 -6.70
C VAL A 104 -8.28 -5.91 -7.09
N GLY A 105 -8.66 -5.04 -6.17
CA GLY A 105 -8.70 -3.60 -6.41
C GLY A 105 -9.98 -2.92 -5.92
N ASP A 106 -10.62 -2.18 -6.83
CA ASP A 106 -11.82 -1.39 -6.58
C ASP A 106 -13.09 -1.99 -7.20
N ILE A 107 -14.08 -1.13 -7.47
CA ILE A 107 -15.36 -1.51 -8.08
C ILE A 107 -15.20 -2.16 -9.46
N VAL A 108 -14.16 -1.84 -10.25
CA VAL A 108 -14.06 -2.32 -11.64
C VAL A 108 -13.79 -3.81 -11.72
N PRO A 109 -12.72 -4.37 -11.07
CA PRO A 109 -12.55 -5.82 -10.97
C PRO A 109 -13.74 -6.54 -10.34
N LEU A 110 -14.35 -5.95 -9.30
CA LEU A 110 -15.52 -6.50 -8.63
C LEU A 110 -16.72 -6.61 -9.58
N LEU A 111 -16.98 -5.58 -10.39
CA LEU A 111 -18.06 -5.57 -11.37
C LEU A 111 -17.85 -6.64 -12.46
N PHE A 112 -16.63 -6.74 -12.99
CA PHE A 112 -16.27 -7.77 -13.97
C PHE A 112 -16.49 -9.19 -13.43
N ALA A 113 -16.05 -9.43 -12.19
CA ALA A 113 -16.24 -10.70 -11.51
C ALA A 113 -17.73 -11.00 -11.28
N GLY A 114 -18.48 -10.04 -10.74
CA GLY A 114 -19.91 -10.18 -10.45
C GLY A 114 -20.78 -10.43 -11.68
N LEU A 115 -20.42 -9.86 -12.83
CA LEU A 115 -21.12 -10.02 -14.12
C LEU A 115 -20.59 -11.18 -14.99
N SER A 116 -19.49 -11.82 -14.60
CA SER A 116 -18.85 -12.91 -15.35
C SER A 116 -19.71 -14.16 -15.46
N GLY A 117 -20.50 -14.44 -14.43
CA GLY A 117 -21.25 -15.68 -14.26
C GLY A 117 -20.51 -16.77 -13.49
N ALA A 118 -19.22 -16.62 -13.19
CA ALA A 118 -18.42 -17.53 -12.39
C ALA A 118 -18.55 -17.26 -10.87
N PRO A 119 -18.20 -18.22 -9.99
CA PRO A 119 -17.90 -17.93 -8.59
C PRO A 119 -16.69 -17.00 -8.48
N TYR A 120 -16.70 -16.11 -7.50
CA TYR A 120 -15.63 -15.14 -7.33
C TYR A 120 -15.35 -14.80 -5.88
N ALA A 121 -14.17 -14.28 -5.65
CA ALA A 121 -13.76 -13.61 -4.44
C ALA A 121 -13.24 -12.20 -4.75
N PHE A 122 -13.27 -11.32 -3.77
CA PHE A 122 -12.86 -9.93 -3.92
C PHE A 122 -11.86 -9.53 -2.84
N VAL A 123 -10.76 -8.92 -3.25
CA VAL A 123 -9.77 -8.27 -2.38
C VAL A 123 -9.90 -6.76 -2.56
N GLY A 124 -10.44 -6.08 -1.56
CA GLY A 124 -10.62 -4.63 -1.56
C GLY A 124 -9.34 -3.92 -1.13
N THR A 125 -8.74 -3.12 -2.02
CA THR A 125 -7.47 -2.45 -1.76
C THR A 125 -7.60 -0.96 -1.41
N ALA A 126 -8.59 -0.28 -1.98
CA ALA A 126 -8.70 1.18 -1.93
C ALA A 126 -9.55 1.72 -0.78
N LYS A 127 -10.58 0.97 -0.35
CA LYS A 127 -11.58 1.45 0.59
C LYS A 127 -11.37 0.90 2.00
N SER A 128 -11.49 1.78 3.00
CA SER A 128 -11.42 1.46 4.42
C SER A 128 -12.47 2.26 5.19
N GLU A 129 -13.14 1.63 6.15
CA GLU A 129 -14.06 2.33 7.04
C GLU A 129 -13.36 3.38 7.89
N TYR A 130 -12.05 3.27 8.10
CA TYR A 130 -11.26 4.29 8.80
C TYR A 130 -11.26 5.67 8.13
N TYR A 131 -11.69 5.78 6.89
CA TYR A 131 -11.93 7.11 6.29
C TYR A 131 -13.13 7.84 6.86
N VAL A 132 -14.10 7.12 7.42
CA VAL A 132 -15.39 7.69 7.87
C VAL A 132 -15.71 7.40 9.34
N ARG A 133 -15.02 6.46 9.97
CA ARG A 133 -15.20 6.06 11.38
C ARG A 133 -13.93 5.47 11.96
N ASP A 134 -13.89 5.34 13.27
CA ASP A 134 -12.92 4.56 14.02
C ASP A 134 -13.62 3.63 15.01
N GLU A 135 -12.90 3.08 15.96
CA GLU A 135 -13.42 2.20 17.00
C GLU A 135 -14.39 2.92 17.97
N ALA A 136 -14.25 4.24 18.13
CA ALA A 136 -15.12 5.06 18.97
C ALA A 136 -16.42 5.44 18.24
N GLY A 137 -16.48 5.32 16.92
CA GLY A 137 -17.66 5.64 16.11
C GLY A 137 -17.37 6.47 14.87
N GLU A 138 -18.34 7.27 14.48
CA GLU A 138 -18.25 8.09 13.26
C GLU A 138 -17.38 9.31 13.46
N LEU A 139 -16.47 9.59 12.51
CA LEU A 139 -15.59 10.76 12.55
C LEU A 139 -16.36 12.06 12.29
N PRO A 140 -16.02 13.17 13.00
CA PRO A 140 -16.81 14.42 12.95
C PRO A 140 -16.72 15.19 11.63
N ASN A 141 -15.61 15.12 10.91
CA ASN A 141 -15.29 15.97 9.75
C ASN A 141 -15.47 15.28 8.38
N ARG A 142 -16.51 14.48 8.23
CA ARG A 142 -16.78 13.75 6.98
C ARG A 142 -17.74 14.51 6.06
N SER A 143 -17.59 14.37 4.76
CA SER A 143 -18.54 14.92 3.80
C SER A 143 -19.84 14.09 3.78
N TRP A 144 -20.97 14.75 3.45
CA TRP A 144 -22.26 14.06 3.32
C TRP A 144 -22.20 12.93 2.27
N GLY A 145 -21.43 13.12 1.19
CA GLY A 145 -21.25 12.11 0.15
C GLY A 145 -20.52 10.85 0.59
N GLU A 146 -19.74 10.90 1.69
CA GLU A 146 -19.00 9.74 2.22
C GLU A 146 -19.86 8.87 3.15
N THR A 147 -20.96 9.40 3.67
CA THR A 147 -21.69 8.78 4.80
C THR A 147 -23.12 8.34 4.49
N TRP A 148 -23.74 8.85 3.42
CA TRP A 148 -25.12 8.58 3.08
C TRP A 148 -25.47 7.08 2.96
N SER A 149 -24.49 6.25 2.62
CA SER A 149 -24.69 4.81 2.43
C SER A 149 -24.44 3.96 3.68
N GLY A 150 -23.99 4.58 4.78
CA GLY A 150 -23.65 3.91 6.04
C GLY A 150 -22.30 3.13 6.00
N SER A 151 -21.56 3.18 4.90
CA SER A 151 -20.25 2.54 4.69
C SER A 151 -19.50 3.21 3.55
N VAL A 152 -18.18 3.08 3.51
CA VAL A 152 -17.34 3.46 2.36
C VAL A 152 -17.68 2.66 1.10
N TYR A 153 -18.23 1.47 1.27
CA TYR A 153 -18.75 0.66 0.16
C TYR A 153 -20.20 1.05 -0.14
N TYR A 154 -20.44 1.51 -1.35
CA TYR A 154 -21.78 1.89 -1.80
C TYR A 154 -22.76 0.70 -1.88
N PRO A 155 -24.09 0.93 -1.86
CA PRO A 155 -25.09 -0.15 -1.88
C PRO A 155 -24.92 -1.13 -3.04
N TRP A 156 -24.52 -0.67 -4.24
CA TRP A 156 -24.28 -1.53 -5.40
C TRP A 156 -23.03 -2.39 -5.27
N GLU A 157 -21.97 -1.91 -4.61
CA GLU A 157 -20.77 -2.70 -4.32
C GLU A 157 -21.09 -3.80 -3.31
N ARG A 158 -21.80 -3.43 -2.23
CA ARG A 158 -22.28 -4.39 -1.22
C ARG A 158 -23.22 -5.43 -1.82
N TRP A 159 -24.10 -5.02 -2.76
CA TRP A 159 -24.95 -5.94 -3.48
C TRP A 159 -24.13 -6.94 -4.32
N LEU A 160 -23.07 -6.51 -5.01
CA LEU A 160 -22.16 -7.44 -5.68
C LEU A 160 -21.50 -8.39 -4.70
N MET A 161 -20.99 -7.89 -3.57
CA MET A 161 -20.32 -8.70 -2.54
C MET A 161 -21.27 -9.65 -1.79
N SER A 162 -22.57 -9.37 -1.72
CA SER A 162 -23.58 -10.23 -1.06
C SER A 162 -24.15 -11.31 -1.98
N ARG A 163 -23.79 -11.34 -3.26
CA ARG A 163 -24.34 -12.34 -4.19
C ARG A 163 -23.85 -13.75 -3.84
N ARG A 164 -24.72 -14.76 -4.04
CA ARG A 164 -24.40 -16.18 -3.79
C ARG A 164 -23.11 -16.66 -4.45
N ARG A 165 -22.71 -16.05 -5.58
CA ARG A 165 -21.46 -16.36 -6.29
C ARG A 165 -20.23 -15.72 -5.69
N CYS A 166 -20.35 -14.68 -4.87
CA CYS A 166 -19.27 -14.14 -4.08
C CYS A 166 -19.00 -15.07 -2.90
N LYS A 167 -17.82 -15.69 -2.86
CA LYS A 167 -17.47 -16.71 -1.89
C LYS A 167 -16.64 -16.18 -0.74
N ALA A 168 -15.90 -15.13 -0.98
CA ALA A 168 -15.12 -14.43 0.03
C ALA A 168 -14.88 -12.98 -0.37
N VAL A 169 -14.82 -12.12 0.63
CA VAL A 169 -14.38 -10.72 0.51
C VAL A 169 -13.27 -10.52 1.52
N PHE A 170 -12.17 -9.95 1.08
CA PHE A 170 -10.98 -9.65 1.90
C PHE A 170 -10.78 -8.14 1.91
N PRO A 171 -11.41 -7.43 2.86
CA PRO A 171 -11.14 -6.01 3.07
C PRO A 171 -9.72 -5.82 3.59
N ARG A 172 -9.23 -4.59 3.47
CA ARG A 172 -7.86 -4.26 3.86
C ARG A 172 -7.62 -4.19 5.38
N ASP A 173 -8.69 -4.09 6.18
CA ASP A 173 -8.63 -3.92 7.64
C ASP A 173 -9.84 -4.54 8.35
N ARG A 174 -9.66 -4.70 9.67
CA ARG A 174 -10.64 -5.33 10.55
C ARG A 174 -11.96 -4.56 10.64
N LEU A 175 -11.89 -3.22 10.81
CA LEU A 175 -13.08 -2.39 10.97
C LEU A 175 -13.99 -2.47 9.73
N THR A 176 -13.37 -2.48 8.55
CA THR A 176 -14.08 -2.68 7.28
C THR A 176 -14.69 -4.07 7.19
N THR A 177 -13.97 -5.10 7.63
CA THR A 177 -14.48 -6.47 7.67
C THR A 177 -15.71 -6.58 8.55
N GLU A 178 -15.64 -6.12 9.80
CA GLU A 178 -16.74 -6.15 10.77
C GLU A 178 -17.96 -5.35 10.27
N THR A 179 -17.71 -4.23 9.60
CA THR A 179 -18.78 -3.42 9.00
C THR A 179 -19.47 -4.16 7.87
N LEU A 180 -18.75 -4.80 6.94
CA LEU A 180 -19.34 -5.56 5.84
C LEU A 180 -20.09 -6.80 6.32
N GLN A 181 -19.65 -7.46 7.39
CA GLN A 181 -20.33 -8.61 7.98
C GLN A 181 -21.73 -8.26 8.49
N LYS A 182 -21.99 -7.00 8.92
CA LYS A 182 -23.33 -6.53 9.31
C LYS A 182 -24.36 -6.61 8.18
N TRP A 183 -23.92 -6.66 6.92
CA TRP A 183 -24.77 -6.89 5.73
C TRP A 183 -24.72 -8.32 5.20
N SER A 184 -24.33 -9.29 6.05
CA SER A 184 -24.22 -10.71 5.67
C SER A 184 -23.30 -10.94 4.46
N ILE A 185 -22.31 -10.07 4.27
CA ILE A 185 -21.27 -10.25 3.27
C ILE A 185 -20.22 -11.22 3.83
N PRO A 186 -19.76 -12.22 3.06
CA PRO A 186 -18.75 -13.19 3.51
C PRO A 186 -17.36 -12.54 3.57
N ALA A 187 -17.17 -11.59 4.50
CA ALA A 187 -15.92 -10.84 4.69
C ALA A 187 -15.04 -11.51 5.75
N PHE A 188 -13.72 -11.55 5.50
CA PHE A 188 -12.71 -12.20 6.34
C PHE A 188 -11.57 -11.23 6.62
N ASP A 189 -11.22 -11.04 7.91
CA ASP A 189 -10.06 -10.27 8.35
C ASP A 189 -8.82 -11.15 8.33
N LEU A 190 -8.13 -11.18 7.21
CA LEU A 190 -6.90 -11.96 7.01
C LEU A 190 -5.64 -11.09 6.89
N GLY A 191 -5.78 -9.79 7.16
CA GLY A 191 -4.72 -8.82 7.04
C GLY A 191 -4.58 -8.26 5.62
N ASN A 192 -3.61 -7.36 5.46
CA ASN A 192 -3.37 -6.64 4.21
C ASN A 192 -2.10 -7.18 3.52
N PRO A 193 -2.20 -7.79 2.32
CA PRO A 193 -1.03 -8.30 1.60
C PRO A 193 0.01 -7.24 1.23
N MET A 194 -0.34 -5.96 1.38
CA MET A 194 0.60 -4.85 1.22
C MET A 194 1.76 -4.93 2.23
N MET A 195 1.54 -5.55 3.40
CA MET A 195 2.56 -5.72 4.44
C MET A 195 3.49 -6.91 4.21
N ASP A 196 3.17 -7.80 3.28
CA ASP A 196 3.96 -8.99 3.03
C ASP A 196 5.29 -8.63 2.33
N GLY A 197 6.37 -9.29 2.74
CA GLY A 197 7.71 -9.12 2.17
C GLY A 197 8.46 -7.85 2.63
N ILE A 198 7.94 -7.12 3.64
CA ILE A 198 8.64 -5.96 4.22
C ILE A 198 9.23 -6.30 5.58
N ALA A 199 8.44 -6.97 6.43
CA ALA A 199 8.91 -7.36 7.76
C ALA A 199 9.99 -8.47 7.66
N PRO A 200 11.01 -8.45 8.55
CA PRO A 200 11.93 -9.57 8.64
C PRO A 200 11.14 -10.84 8.99
N GLU A 201 11.54 -11.99 8.44
CA GLU A 201 10.90 -13.29 8.70
C GLU A 201 10.85 -13.62 10.20
N HIS A 202 11.80 -13.07 10.97
CA HIS A 202 11.83 -13.14 12.42
C HIS A 202 12.09 -11.75 13.01
N PRO A 203 11.16 -11.17 13.79
CA PRO A 203 11.44 -9.94 14.53
C PRO A 203 12.60 -10.20 15.49
N ALA A 204 13.59 -9.32 15.50
CA ALA A 204 14.67 -9.40 16.45
C ALA A 204 14.09 -9.38 17.88
N PRO A 205 14.56 -10.27 18.80
CA PRO A 205 14.09 -10.26 20.16
C PRO A 205 14.40 -8.91 20.80
N ILE A 206 13.39 -8.28 21.41
CA ILE A 206 13.56 -7.05 22.18
C ILE A 206 14.26 -7.44 23.49
N PHE A 207 15.57 -7.22 23.57
CA PHE A 207 16.30 -7.37 24.82
C PHE A 207 16.17 -6.07 25.61
N TYR A 208 15.48 -6.11 26.73
CA TYR A 208 15.51 -5.07 27.74
C TYR A 208 16.83 -5.18 28.52
N GLU A 209 17.89 -4.52 28.04
CA GLU A 209 19.13 -4.36 28.78
C GLU A 209 19.02 -3.13 29.71
N THR A 210 19.58 -3.22 30.89
CA THR A 210 19.59 -2.17 31.92
C THR A 210 20.28 -0.85 31.47
N ASP A 211 21.06 -0.87 30.38
CA ASP A 211 21.73 0.32 29.80
C ASP A 211 21.06 0.77 28.47
N ALA A 212 19.81 0.35 28.21
CA ALA A 212 19.12 0.62 26.95
C ALA A 212 18.93 2.12 26.67
N GLU A 213 18.64 2.91 27.69
CA GLU A 213 18.43 4.35 27.54
C GLU A 213 19.70 5.09 27.10
N LEU A 214 20.85 4.80 27.71
CA LEU A 214 22.12 5.43 27.35
C LEU A 214 22.58 5.02 25.94
N LYS A 215 22.43 3.74 25.60
CA LYS A 215 22.71 3.25 24.23
C LYS A 215 21.78 3.85 23.21
N GLU A 216 20.49 4.02 23.53
CA GLU A 216 19.49 4.63 22.65
C GLU A 216 19.79 6.12 22.41
N MET A 217 20.21 6.88 23.43
CA MET A 217 20.61 8.27 23.29
C MET A 217 21.87 8.45 22.43
N GLN A 218 22.79 7.48 22.45
CA GLN A 218 24.02 7.49 21.63
C GLN A 218 23.79 6.97 20.20
N ARG A 219 22.69 6.27 19.96
CA ARG A 219 22.35 5.76 18.63
C ARG A 219 21.94 6.90 17.69
N SER A 220 22.33 6.79 16.44
CA SER A 220 21.87 7.71 15.42
C SER A 220 20.33 7.68 15.31
N LEU A 221 19.71 8.86 15.20
CA LEU A 221 18.30 8.93 14.83
C LEU A 221 18.17 8.69 13.33
N VAL A 222 17.42 7.66 12.96
CA VAL A 222 17.21 7.28 11.57
C VAL A 222 15.84 7.78 11.10
N VAL A 223 15.80 8.61 10.07
CA VAL A 223 14.59 9.20 9.52
C VAL A 223 14.41 8.73 8.07
N THR A 224 13.32 8.01 7.80
CA THR A 224 13.00 7.57 6.44
C THR A 224 12.29 8.70 5.68
N LEU A 225 12.73 8.96 4.44
CA LEU A 225 12.18 10.00 3.58
C LEU A 225 11.44 9.36 2.39
N LEU A 226 10.14 9.64 2.25
CA LEU A 226 9.24 9.03 1.28
C LEU A 226 8.58 10.12 0.40
N PRO A 227 9.23 10.59 -0.68
CA PRO A 227 8.71 11.68 -1.51
C PRO A 227 7.57 11.27 -2.45
N GLY A 228 7.28 9.97 -2.56
CA GLY A 228 6.35 9.43 -3.54
C GLY A 228 7.04 8.93 -4.81
N SER A 229 6.24 8.39 -5.75
CA SER A 229 6.76 7.70 -6.94
C SER A 229 6.44 8.39 -8.27
N ARG A 230 5.62 9.45 -8.27
CA ARG A 230 5.11 10.09 -9.49
C ARG A 230 5.82 11.39 -9.78
N VAL A 231 6.32 11.50 -11.01
CA VAL A 231 6.97 12.71 -11.52
C VAL A 231 5.91 13.57 -12.24
N PRO A 232 5.91 14.91 -12.07
CA PRO A 232 6.89 15.75 -11.36
C PRO A 232 6.64 15.90 -9.83
N GLU A 233 5.54 15.41 -9.31
CA GLU A 233 5.08 15.59 -7.93
C GLU A 233 6.13 15.17 -6.89
N ALA A 234 6.85 14.06 -7.14
CA ALA A 234 7.90 13.58 -6.24
C ALA A 234 9.04 14.60 -6.06
N TYR A 235 9.35 15.39 -7.07
CA TYR A 235 10.39 16.43 -6.97
C TYR A 235 9.91 17.64 -6.14
N GLU A 236 8.65 18.03 -6.27
CA GLU A 236 8.04 19.09 -5.46
C GLU A 236 7.94 18.66 -3.98
N ASN A 237 7.52 17.43 -3.75
CA ASN A 237 7.48 16.84 -2.40
C ASN A 237 8.86 16.78 -1.78
N TRP A 238 9.88 16.40 -2.58
CA TRP A 238 11.27 16.33 -2.13
C TRP A 238 11.79 17.66 -1.60
N GLN A 239 11.45 18.78 -2.25
CA GLN A 239 11.86 20.10 -1.77
C GLN A 239 11.34 20.38 -0.36
N LYS A 240 10.07 20.04 -0.06
CA LYS A 240 9.48 20.17 1.28
C LYS A 240 10.15 19.24 2.30
N ILE A 241 10.46 18.02 1.90
CA ILE A 241 11.15 17.04 2.74
C ILE A 241 12.56 17.54 3.08
N VAL A 242 13.33 18.03 2.10
CA VAL A 242 14.68 18.57 2.33
C VAL A 242 14.62 19.80 3.23
N GLN A 243 13.65 20.68 3.05
CA GLN A 243 13.44 21.82 3.95
C GLN A 243 13.16 21.35 5.40
N ALA A 244 12.43 20.25 5.59
CA ALA A 244 12.21 19.70 6.92
C ALA A 244 13.49 19.15 7.56
N THR A 245 14.42 18.58 6.75
CA THR A 245 15.69 18.07 7.30
C THR A 245 16.54 19.14 7.99
N ASP A 246 16.48 20.38 7.53
CA ASP A 246 17.22 21.50 8.19
C ASP A 246 16.74 21.71 9.64
N GLY A 247 15.45 21.56 9.91
CA GLY A 247 14.92 21.60 11.27
C GLY A 247 15.48 20.50 12.19
N PHE A 248 15.79 19.33 11.65
CA PHE A 248 16.42 18.25 12.42
C PHE A 248 17.86 18.60 12.80
N LEU A 249 18.63 19.23 11.90
CA LEU A 249 20.01 19.64 12.16
C LEU A 249 20.09 20.66 13.30
N ASP A 250 19.09 21.50 13.46
CA ASP A 250 19.04 22.53 14.51
C ASP A 250 18.42 21.98 15.80
N THR A 251 17.54 20.99 15.75
CA THR A 251 16.85 20.40 16.90
C THR A 251 17.67 19.31 17.59
N PHE A 252 18.41 18.49 16.82
CA PHE A 252 19.14 17.30 17.31
C PHE A 252 20.66 17.49 17.15
N THR A 253 21.20 18.59 17.70
CA THR A 253 22.61 18.98 17.54
C THR A 253 23.58 17.96 18.14
N GLU A 254 23.22 17.31 19.24
CA GLU A 254 24.07 16.35 19.96
C GLU A 254 23.94 14.91 19.46
N ARG A 255 22.93 14.63 18.63
CA ARG A 255 22.64 13.30 18.12
C ARG A 255 23.07 13.18 16.66
N LYS A 256 23.70 12.07 16.26
CA LYS A 256 23.94 11.77 14.85
C LYS A 256 22.61 11.51 14.15
N LEU A 257 22.46 12.06 12.96
CA LEU A 257 21.28 11.91 12.13
C LEU A 257 21.58 11.07 10.89
N LEU A 258 20.72 10.13 10.56
CA LEU A 258 20.78 9.37 9.33
C LEU A 258 19.43 9.47 8.61
N PHE A 259 19.43 10.11 7.45
CA PHE A 259 18.26 10.18 6.57
C PHE A 259 18.35 9.13 5.50
N LEU A 260 17.31 8.32 5.34
CA LEU A 260 17.21 7.26 4.33
C LEU A 260 16.14 7.63 3.31
N GLY A 261 16.53 8.12 2.15
CA GLY A 261 15.64 8.45 1.05
C GLY A 261 15.33 7.20 0.22
N ALA A 262 14.14 6.62 0.44
CA ALA A 262 13.64 5.51 -0.35
C ALA A 262 12.97 6.05 -1.63
N ILE A 263 13.69 6.02 -2.72
CA ILE A 263 13.30 6.65 -3.98
C ILE A 263 12.76 5.58 -4.94
N ALA A 264 11.60 5.84 -5.53
CA ALA A 264 11.02 4.93 -6.50
C ALA A 264 11.91 4.82 -7.76
N PRO A 265 12.04 3.62 -8.37
CA PRO A 265 12.89 3.41 -9.54
C PRO A 265 12.59 4.31 -10.75
N ALA A 266 11.34 4.79 -10.87
CA ALA A 266 10.93 5.70 -11.96
C ALA A 266 11.35 7.17 -11.75
N VAL A 267 11.86 7.54 -10.58
CA VAL A 267 12.26 8.90 -10.22
C VAL A 267 13.75 9.07 -10.47
N ASN A 268 14.14 10.04 -11.31
CA ASN A 268 15.57 10.33 -11.53
C ASN A 268 16.19 10.93 -10.26
N LEU A 269 17.36 10.41 -9.87
CA LEU A 269 18.08 10.86 -8.67
C LEU A 269 18.79 12.21 -8.85
N ASP A 270 19.13 12.63 -10.06
CA ASP A 270 19.88 13.85 -10.31
C ASP A 270 19.17 15.12 -9.79
N PRO A 271 17.86 15.37 -10.08
CA PRO A 271 17.17 16.52 -9.54
C PRO A 271 17.07 16.51 -8.01
N LEU A 272 17.00 15.31 -7.40
CA LEU A 272 16.96 15.17 -5.94
C LEU A 272 18.30 15.54 -5.32
N ARG A 273 19.40 15.08 -5.93
CA ARG A 273 20.76 15.41 -5.54
C ARG A 273 21.04 16.90 -5.68
N GLU A 274 20.68 17.51 -6.81
CA GLU A 274 20.82 18.95 -7.05
C GLU A 274 20.07 19.77 -6.00
N THR A 275 18.85 19.38 -5.64
CA THR A 275 18.10 20.01 -4.55
C THR A 275 18.89 19.96 -3.25
N LEU A 276 19.43 18.80 -2.85
CA LEU A 276 20.23 18.66 -1.64
C LEU A 276 21.48 19.56 -1.66
N GLN A 277 22.19 19.59 -2.78
CA GLN A 277 23.38 20.44 -2.94
C GLN A 277 23.03 21.91 -2.80
N GLY A 278 21.87 22.36 -3.34
CA GLY A 278 21.35 23.71 -3.16
C GLY A 278 21.07 24.07 -1.69
N TYR A 279 20.74 23.07 -0.86
CA TYR A 279 20.59 23.21 0.59
C TYR A 279 21.89 22.98 1.39
N GLY A 280 23.05 22.91 0.72
CA GLY A 280 24.38 22.81 1.34
C GLY A 280 24.77 21.39 1.77
N TRP A 281 24.14 20.36 1.23
CA TRP A 281 24.60 18.97 1.39
C TRP A 281 25.77 18.70 0.47
N CYS A 282 26.82 18.06 0.98
CA CYS A 282 28.03 17.70 0.23
C CYS A 282 28.06 16.22 -0.05
N GLN A 283 28.23 15.86 -1.33
CA GLN A 283 28.31 14.44 -1.74
C GLN A 283 29.60 13.81 -1.19
N GLN A 284 29.49 12.57 -0.73
CA GLN A 284 30.58 11.75 -0.20
C GLN A 284 30.55 10.37 -0.82
N SER A 285 31.66 9.66 -0.75
CA SER A 285 31.70 8.25 -1.15
C SER A 285 31.09 7.39 -0.05
N LEU A 286 30.08 6.59 -0.38
CA LEU A 286 29.44 5.65 0.55
C LEU A 286 30.48 4.66 1.15
N ALA A 287 31.44 4.21 0.34
CA ALA A 287 32.51 3.29 0.76
C ALA A 287 33.46 3.89 1.80
N ALA A 288 33.56 5.23 1.88
CA ALA A 288 34.39 5.93 2.85
C ALA A 288 33.67 6.16 4.19
N MET A 289 32.40 5.80 4.29
CA MET A 289 31.57 6.02 5.49
C MET A 289 31.54 4.79 6.39
N THR A 290 31.67 5.00 7.68
CA THR A 290 31.45 3.96 8.69
C THR A 290 29.97 3.97 9.09
N LEU A 291 29.14 3.27 8.35
CA LEU A 291 27.72 3.08 8.61
C LEU A 291 27.49 1.65 9.13
N ASN A 292 26.67 1.49 10.16
CA ASN A 292 26.24 0.17 10.64
C ASN A 292 25.09 -0.40 9.80
N LEU A 293 25.04 -0.04 8.50
CA LEU A 293 24.07 -0.51 7.52
C LEU A 293 24.78 -0.95 6.26
N GLN A 294 24.33 -2.06 5.69
CA GLN A 294 24.78 -2.53 4.39
C GLN A 294 23.72 -2.21 3.36
N PHE A 295 24.11 -1.52 2.29
CA PHE A 295 23.25 -1.21 1.16
C PHE A 295 23.53 -2.19 0.03
N GLU A 296 22.49 -2.71 -0.58
CA GLU A 296 22.57 -3.55 -1.79
C GLU A 296 22.64 -2.70 -3.06
N ASP A 297 22.20 -1.45 -2.98
CA ASP A 297 22.18 -0.50 -4.10
C ASP A 297 23.58 0.07 -4.36
N GLU A 298 24.27 -0.45 -5.37
CA GLU A 298 25.59 0.04 -5.80
C GLU A 298 25.56 1.50 -6.30
N ASN A 299 24.36 2.00 -6.68
CA ASN A 299 24.14 3.36 -7.15
C ASN A 299 23.64 4.31 -6.06
N ALA A 300 23.62 3.88 -4.81
CA ALA A 300 23.20 4.72 -3.71
C ALA A 300 24.11 5.96 -3.58
N ILE A 301 23.48 7.12 -3.40
CA ILE A 301 24.17 8.41 -3.30
C ILE A 301 24.18 8.86 -1.84
N ALA A 302 25.37 9.07 -1.29
CA ALA A 302 25.57 9.56 0.07
C ALA A 302 25.94 11.03 0.08
N LEU A 303 25.30 11.80 0.95
CA LEU A 303 25.60 13.23 1.19
C LEU A 303 25.69 13.49 2.70
N THR A 304 26.47 14.49 3.06
CA THR A 304 26.65 14.91 4.46
C THR A 304 26.41 16.39 4.64
N LYS A 305 25.86 16.76 5.81
CA LYS A 305 25.69 18.15 6.25
C LYS A 305 25.73 18.20 7.78
N LYS A 306 26.63 18.98 8.38
CA LYS A 306 26.81 19.04 9.85
C LYS A 306 26.97 17.62 10.48
N ASN A 307 26.11 17.25 11.42
CA ASN A 307 26.04 15.96 12.12
C ASN A 307 25.21 14.90 11.41
N ALA A 308 24.76 15.15 10.17
CA ALA A 308 23.86 14.28 9.43
C ALA A 308 24.49 13.65 8.19
N THR A 309 24.07 12.42 7.93
CA THR A 309 24.26 11.70 6.67
C THR A 309 22.91 11.49 6.01
N LEU A 310 22.81 11.67 4.69
CA LEU A 310 21.62 11.37 3.91
C LEU A 310 22.01 10.42 2.77
N ILE A 311 21.25 9.34 2.62
CA ILE A 311 21.45 8.34 1.57
C ILE A 311 20.21 8.29 0.70
N LEU A 312 20.40 8.44 -0.62
CA LEU A 312 19.37 8.19 -1.63
C LEU A 312 19.59 6.80 -2.21
N THR A 313 18.57 5.96 -2.18
CA THR A 313 18.62 4.62 -2.76
C THR A 313 17.32 4.26 -3.46
N GLN A 314 17.42 3.44 -4.51
CA GLN A 314 16.27 2.94 -5.28
C GLN A 314 16.03 1.44 -5.07
N ASN A 315 17.04 0.70 -4.58
CA ASN A 315 16.95 -0.76 -4.44
C ASN A 315 16.83 -1.25 -2.98
N ASP A 316 17.09 -0.36 -1.98
CA ASP A 316 17.05 -0.71 -0.56
C ASP A 316 15.76 -0.22 0.14
N TYR A 317 14.63 -0.31 -0.55
CA TYR A 317 13.34 0.16 -0.03
C TYR A 317 12.99 -0.47 1.34
N ASN A 318 13.09 -1.78 1.45
CA ASN A 318 12.79 -2.49 2.69
C ASN A 318 13.75 -2.10 3.82
N LEU A 319 15.04 -1.95 3.52
CA LEU A 319 16.04 -1.48 4.49
C LEU A 319 15.65 -0.10 5.04
N CYS A 320 15.29 0.84 4.17
CA CYS A 320 14.87 2.19 4.57
C CYS A 320 13.65 2.16 5.51
N LEU A 321 12.63 1.34 5.19
CA LEU A 321 11.45 1.21 6.02
C LEU A 321 11.77 0.53 7.37
N LEU A 322 12.55 -0.53 7.36
CA LEU A 322 12.87 -1.30 8.57
C LEU A 322 13.80 -0.55 9.54
N LYS A 323 14.71 0.28 9.03
CA LYS A 323 15.72 0.96 9.85
C LYS A 323 15.28 2.34 10.36
N GLY A 324 14.30 2.99 9.70
CA GLY A 324 13.78 4.27 10.15
C GLY A 324 13.13 4.18 11.53
N ASP A 325 13.41 5.13 12.40
CA ASP A 325 12.74 5.32 13.70
C ASP A 325 11.43 6.10 13.53
N CYS A 326 11.44 7.04 12.59
CA CYS A 326 10.27 7.80 12.14
C CYS A 326 10.39 8.06 10.64
N GLY A 327 9.28 8.47 10.01
CA GLY A 327 9.25 8.79 8.59
C GLY A 327 8.74 10.19 8.30
N ILE A 328 9.32 10.87 7.28
CA ILE A 328 8.70 12.03 6.65
C ILE A 328 8.13 11.54 5.34
N ALA A 329 6.79 11.52 5.24
CA ALA A 329 6.10 10.78 4.20
C ALA A 329 5.14 11.66 3.41
N MET A 330 5.36 11.75 2.10
CA MET A 330 4.47 12.41 1.13
C MET A 330 4.13 11.39 0.02
N ALA A 331 3.69 10.20 0.46
CA ALA A 331 3.39 9.04 -0.39
C ALA A 331 2.11 8.35 0.08
N GLY A 332 1.49 7.56 -0.77
CA GLY A 332 0.34 6.71 -0.39
C GLY A 332 0.81 5.40 0.26
N THR A 333 1.01 4.39 -0.56
CA THR A 333 1.36 3.01 -0.17
C THR A 333 2.59 2.93 0.75
N ALA A 334 3.65 3.69 0.46
CA ALA A 334 4.87 3.65 1.26
C ALA A 334 4.65 4.17 2.70
N THR A 335 3.80 5.19 2.88
CA THR A 335 3.40 5.69 4.21
C THR A 335 2.61 4.63 4.98
N GLU A 336 1.66 3.97 4.33
CA GLU A 336 0.87 2.90 4.92
C GLU A 336 1.75 1.72 5.36
N GLN A 337 2.69 1.33 4.52
CA GLN A 337 3.66 0.27 4.84
C GLN A 337 4.57 0.66 6.01
N PHE A 338 5.04 1.90 6.06
CA PHE A 338 5.88 2.40 7.15
C PHE A 338 5.13 2.40 8.48
N VAL A 339 3.89 2.91 8.49
CA VAL A 339 3.00 2.89 9.66
C VAL A 339 2.67 1.46 10.08
N GLY A 340 2.43 0.56 9.13
CA GLY A 340 2.15 -0.85 9.40
C GLY A 340 3.31 -1.63 10.05
N LEU A 341 4.52 -1.05 10.05
CA LEU A 341 5.65 -1.55 10.85
C LEU A 341 5.63 -1.06 12.31
N GLY A 342 4.56 -0.38 12.74
CA GLY A 342 4.43 0.17 14.07
C GLY A 342 5.22 1.47 14.29
N LYS A 343 5.50 2.21 13.23
CA LYS A 343 6.38 3.39 13.27
C LYS A 343 5.62 4.69 13.01
N PRO A 344 6.00 5.80 13.69
CA PRO A 344 5.41 7.11 13.47
C PRO A 344 5.81 7.69 12.11
N ALA A 345 4.84 8.21 11.38
CA ALA A 345 5.09 8.96 10.17
C ALA A 345 4.56 10.41 10.30
N ILE A 346 5.27 11.34 9.68
CA ILE A 346 4.88 12.75 9.60
C ILE A 346 4.56 13.05 8.14
N ALA A 347 3.33 13.50 7.88
CA ALA A 347 2.90 13.97 6.58
C ALA A 347 3.03 15.49 6.47
N ILE A 348 3.54 15.96 5.33
CA ILE A 348 3.52 17.38 4.97
C ILE A 348 2.58 17.52 3.78
N PRO A 349 1.58 18.43 3.79
CA PRO A 349 0.67 18.57 2.65
C PRO A 349 1.41 18.95 1.37
N GLY A 350 1.18 18.18 0.31
CA GLY A 350 1.71 18.44 -1.02
C GLY A 350 0.86 19.43 -1.82
N ASN A 351 1.35 19.81 -3.00
CA ASN A 351 0.59 20.64 -3.96
C ASN A 351 0.30 19.87 -5.26
N GLY A 352 0.67 18.61 -5.29
CA GLY A 352 0.53 17.76 -6.46
C GLY A 352 -0.91 17.31 -6.73
N PRO A 353 -1.17 16.73 -7.90
CA PRO A 353 -2.51 16.28 -8.27
C PRO A 353 -3.00 15.09 -7.45
N GLN A 354 -2.10 14.34 -6.81
CA GLN A 354 -2.44 13.15 -6.03
C GLN A 354 -2.16 13.34 -4.55
N TYR A 355 -0.94 13.73 -4.19
CA TYR A 355 -0.59 14.03 -2.82
C TYR A 355 -0.87 15.53 -2.55
N ASN A 356 -2.10 15.85 -2.26
CA ASN A 356 -2.60 17.18 -1.94
C ASN A 356 -3.08 17.27 -0.48
N PRO A 357 -3.48 18.44 0.01
CA PRO A 357 -3.95 18.58 1.40
C PRO A 357 -5.15 17.69 1.74
N ILE A 358 -6.07 17.48 0.80
CA ILE A 358 -7.25 16.62 1.01
C ILE A 358 -6.82 15.15 1.16
N PHE A 359 -5.90 14.68 0.31
CA PHE A 359 -5.38 13.32 0.42
C PHE A 359 -4.58 13.13 1.71
N ALA A 360 -3.73 14.09 2.08
CA ALA A 360 -2.94 14.04 3.30
C ALA A 360 -3.85 13.97 4.55
N GLU A 361 -4.92 14.77 4.59
CA GLU A 361 -5.92 14.72 5.65
C GLU A 361 -6.64 13.37 5.67
N ALA A 362 -7.15 12.89 4.53
CA ALA A 362 -7.81 11.59 4.45
C ALA A 362 -6.90 10.45 4.91
N GLN A 363 -5.61 10.52 4.59
CA GLN A 363 -4.63 9.53 5.03
C GLN A 363 -4.42 9.55 6.55
N THR A 364 -4.54 10.71 7.22
CA THR A 364 -4.52 10.74 8.70
C THR A 364 -5.73 10.05 9.32
N ARG A 365 -6.90 10.16 8.72
CA ARG A 365 -8.08 9.38 9.14
C ARG A 365 -7.81 7.88 9.00
N LEU A 366 -7.27 7.46 7.84
CA LEU A 366 -6.95 6.06 7.58
C LEU A 366 -5.95 5.48 8.58
N LEU A 367 -4.87 6.23 8.87
CA LEU A 367 -3.73 5.74 9.66
C LEU A 367 -3.78 6.17 11.15
N GLY A 368 -4.76 7.01 11.53
CA GLY A 368 -4.99 7.43 12.90
C GLY A 368 -3.76 8.11 13.54
N PRO A 369 -3.52 7.88 14.83
CA PRO A 369 -2.42 8.53 15.57
C PRO A 369 -1.03 8.17 15.04
N SER A 370 -0.88 7.19 14.17
CA SER A 370 0.42 6.80 13.59
C SER A 370 0.87 7.72 12.45
N LEU A 371 0.00 8.61 11.94
CA LEU A 371 0.33 9.61 10.95
C LEU A 371 -0.03 11.01 11.44
N LEU A 372 0.99 11.82 11.70
CA LEU A 372 0.82 13.20 12.12
C LEU A 372 0.91 14.16 10.94
N LEU A 373 -0.09 15.01 10.75
CA LEU A 373 -0.09 16.03 9.71
C LEU A 373 0.56 17.32 10.23
N VAL A 374 1.65 17.73 9.60
CA VAL A 374 2.40 18.94 9.94
C VAL A 374 2.46 19.85 8.72
N GLU A 375 1.76 20.97 8.76
CA GLU A 375 1.62 21.87 7.61
C GLU A 375 2.93 22.55 7.20
N GLN A 376 3.79 22.83 8.17
CA GLN A 376 5.03 23.59 7.97
C GLN A 376 6.25 22.67 8.10
N PRO A 377 7.08 22.51 7.04
CA PRO A 377 8.27 21.67 7.10
C PRO A 377 9.19 21.96 8.30
N GLY A 378 9.35 23.23 8.66
CA GLY A 378 10.20 23.63 9.81
C GLY A 378 9.72 23.16 11.19
N LYS A 379 8.46 22.71 11.31
CA LYS A 379 7.90 22.18 12.56
C LYS A 379 8.04 20.66 12.70
N VAL A 380 8.44 19.97 11.65
CA VAL A 380 8.54 18.49 11.65
C VAL A 380 9.49 18.00 12.73
N ALA A 381 10.68 18.58 12.82
CA ALA A 381 11.70 18.15 13.79
C ALA A 381 11.24 18.32 15.25
N SER A 382 10.59 19.44 15.58
CA SER A 382 10.06 19.66 16.93
C SER A 382 8.92 18.68 17.28
N THR A 383 8.08 18.34 16.29
CA THR A 383 7.04 17.33 16.46
C THR A 383 7.65 15.95 16.72
N VAL A 384 8.67 15.55 15.95
CA VAL A 384 9.40 14.29 16.19
C VAL A 384 10.08 14.30 17.56
N GLN A 385 10.68 15.41 17.97
CA GLN A 385 11.32 15.50 19.29
C GLN A 385 10.31 15.30 20.43
N GLN A 386 9.12 15.88 20.34
CA GLN A 386 8.06 15.69 21.33
C GLN A 386 7.61 14.22 21.36
N LEU A 387 7.40 13.62 20.21
CA LEU A 387 6.97 12.24 20.05
C LEU A 387 7.99 11.24 20.62
N LEU A 388 9.30 11.44 20.38
CA LEU A 388 10.35 10.57 20.89
C LEU A 388 10.53 10.66 22.42
N ARG A 389 9.98 11.70 23.07
CA ARG A 389 9.98 11.88 24.53
C ARG A 389 8.78 11.25 25.22
N ASP A 390 7.83 10.72 24.47
CA ASP A 390 6.58 10.13 24.98
C ASP A 390 6.50 8.65 24.61
N PRO A 391 6.99 7.73 25.46
CA PRO A 391 6.95 6.30 25.21
C PRO A 391 5.52 5.74 25.06
N ASP A 392 4.56 6.30 25.82
CA ASP A 392 3.16 5.86 25.78
C ASP A 392 2.55 6.20 24.42
N TRP A 393 2.89 7.38 23.88
CA TRP A 393 2.45 7.76 22.54
C TRP A 393 3.09 6.90 21.45
N LEU A 394 4.37 6.56 21.57
CA LEU A 394 5.04 5.65 20.65
C LEU A 394 4.41 4.25 20.67
N GLN A 395 4.06 3.74 21.86
CA GLN A 395 3.37 2.45 21.99
C GLN A 395 1.98 2.49 21.33
N LEU A 396 1.20 3.55 21.61
CA LEU A 396 -0.09 3.77 20.95
C LEU A 396 0.02 3.77 19.42
N ILE A 397 1.04 4.44 18.87
CA ILE A 397 1.32 4.49 17.44
C ILE A 397 1.63 3.11 16.90
N ALA A 398 2.45 2.34 17.59
CA ALA A 398 2.82 0.99 17.17
C ALA A 398 1.60 0.05 17.15
N ASP A 399 0.82 0.04 18.21
CA ASP A 399 -0.39 -0.79 18.32
C ASP A 399 -1.42 -0.42 17.25
N ASN A 400 -1.64 0.88 17.05
CA ASN A 400 -2.54 1.38 16.01
C ASN A 400 -2.05 1.00 14.60
N GLY A 401 -0.75 1.12 14.32
CA GLY A 401 -0.18 0.74 13.03
C GLY A 401 -0.44 -0.74 12.70
N PHE A 402 -0.17 -1.64 13.65
CA PHE A 402 -0.44 -3.07 13.51
C PHE A 402 -1.93 -3.38 13.38
N GLN A 403 -2.79 -2.67 14.10
CA GLN A 403 -4.23 -2.86 14.03
C GLN A 403 -4.79 -2.47 12.66
N ARG A 404 -4.36 -1.33 12.11
CA ARG A 404 -4.89 -0.79 10.84
C ARG A 404 -4.34 -1.48 9.60
N MET A 405 -3.09 -1.93 9.66
CA MET A 405 -2.44 -2.54 8.49
C MET A 405 -2.40 -4.07 8.54
N GLY A 406 -2.66 -4.66 9.69
CA GLY A 406 -2.64 -6.12 9.89
C GLY A 406 -1.23 -6.71 9.94
N LYS A 407 -1.18 -8.02 10.25
CA LYS A 407 0.08 -8.76 10.37
C LYS A 407 0.57 -9.25 9.00
N PRO A 408 1.89 -9.32 8.76
CA PRO A 408 2.47 -9.98 7.58
C PRO A 408 1.96 -11.41 7.38
N GLY A 409 2.08 -11.95 6.15
CA GLY A 409 1.60 -13.29 5.79
C GLY A 409 0.13 -13.30 5.35
N ALA A 410 -0.46 -12.13 5.06
CA ALA A 410 -1.84 -12.01 4.62
C ALA A 410 -2.11 -12.72 3.28
N ALA A 411 -1.19 -12.65 2.32
CA ALA A 411 -1.33 -13.32 1.03
C ALA A 411 -1.48 -14.84 1.18
N LYS A 412 -0.72 -15.44 2.11
CA LYS A 412 -0.81 -16.88 2.41
C LYS A 412 -2.19 -17.22 3.02
N ARG A 413 -2.63 -16.48 4.04
CA ARG A 413 -3.93 -16.71 4.69
C ARG A 413 -5.08 -16.53 3.70
N ILE A 414 -5.00 -15.53 2.81
CA ILE A 414 -5.99 -15.32 1.74
C ILE A 414 -5.97 -16.48 0.74
N ALA A 415 -4.80 -16.95 0.33
CA ALA A 415 -4.68 -18.08 -0.59
C ALA A 415 -5.29 -19.37 -0.02
N GLU A 416 -5.01 -19.68 1.24
CA GLU A 416 -5.59 -20.81 1.97
C GLU A 416 -7.13 -20.71 2.05
N CYS A 417 -7.66 -19.55 2.47
CA CYS A 417 -9.09 -19.31 2.53
C CYS A 417 -9.77 -19.41 1.15
N LEU A 418 -9.14 -18.89 0.09
CA LEU A 418 -9.65 -19.01 -1.27
C LEU A 418 -9.80 -20.48 -1.71
N MET A 419 -8.79 -21.30 -1.44
CA MET A 419 -8.82 -22.73 -1.79
C MET A 419 -9.96 -23.44 -1.08
N GLU A 420 -10.10 -23.21 0.25
CA GLU A 420 -11.19 -23.78 1.05
C GLU A 420 -12.57 -23.39 0.51
N ARG A 421 -12.83 -22.07 0.33
CA ARG A 421 -14.14 -21.56 -0.10
C ARG A 421 -14.54 -22.00 -1.50
N PHE A 422 -13.59 -22.13 -2.41
CA PHE A 422 -13.88 -22.59 -3.77
C PHE A 422 -14.04 -24.13 -3.85
N GLU A 423 -13.40 -24.91 -2.99
CA GLU A 423 -13.62 -26.36 -2.88
C GLU A 423 -15.01 -26.67 -2.30
N GLU A 424 -15.41 -26.00 -1.22
CA GLU A 424 -16.77 -26.10 -0.66
C GLU A 424 -17.85 -25.81 -1.69
N PHE A 425 -17.65 -24.78 -2.52
CA PHE A 425 -18.59 -24.45 -3.58
C PHE A 425 -18.73 -25.54 -4.62
N LYS A 426 -17.61 -26.13 -5.07
CA LYS A 426 -17.63 -27.25 -6.04
C LYS A 426 -18.35 -28.47 -5.48
N ALA A 427 -18.14 -28.78 -4.22
CA ALA A 427 -18.82 -29.89 -3.56
C ALA A 427 -20.33 -29.66 -3.53
N THR A 428 -20.75 -28.45 -3.13
CA THR A 428 -22.18 -28.08 -3.04
C THR A 428 -22.86 -28.04 -4.43
N ASP A 429 -22.20 -27.52 -5.45
CA ASP A 429 -22.77 -27.41 -6.81
C ASP A 429 -22.95 -28.79 -7.48
N ARG A 430 -22.06 -29.76 -7.18
CA ARG A 430 -22.21 -31.16 -7.63
C ARG A 430 -23.44 -31.85 -7.01
N PHE A 431 -23.77 -31.55 -5.75
CA PHE A 431 -24.98 -32.09 -5.11
C PHE A 431 -26.28 -31.58 -5.77
N TYR A 432 -26.30 -30.32 -6.24
CA TYR A 432 -27.47 -29.76 -6.92
C TYR A 432 -27.60 -30.15 -8.39
N GLN A 433 -26.48 -30.55 -9.04
CA GLN A 433 -26.50 -31.00 -10.43
C GLN A 433 -26.78 -32.51 -10.59
N ASN A 434 -26.66 -33.32 -9.54
CA ASN A 434 -27.02 -34.75 -9.47
C ASN A 434 -27.88 -34.99 -8.23
N PRO A 435 -29.18 -34.63 -8.22
CA PRO A 435 -30.10 -35.14 -7.24
C PRO A 435 -30.31 -36.65 -7.55
N GLN A 436 -29.85 -37.53 -6.64
CA GLN A 436 -30.16 -38.94 -6.65
C GLN A 436 -31.67 -39.16 -6.47
#